data_e556ae5423e2f509b515e7be56838ac7
#
_entry.id   e556ae5423e2f509b515e7be56838ac7
#
_cell.length_a   1.000
_cell.length_b   1.000
_cell.length_c   1.000
_cell.angle_alpha   90.00
_cell.angle_beta   90.00
_cell.angle_gamma   90.00
#
_symmetry.space_group_name_H-M   'P 1'
#
loop_
_entity.id
_entity.type
_entity.pdbx_description
1 polymer ?
#
loop_
_entity_poly.entity_id
_entity_poly.type
_entity_poly.pdbx_seq_one_letter_code
_entity_poly.pdbx_strand_id
1 'polypeptide(L)'
;MLFLLAGFEINPQTITGREGKRGLKTWLATLALAFTLVMSLYHASFGELSIDALALAIALTTTAIGALMPILKERGIFTRKTGESVLAYGMWGELGPVIAMALLLSTRAPWITVIILFTFITLAVLVAVLGQRAAKAEHQIFLVLSRGRNTTSQTFVRVTMFLLIGLVAISAIFDLDIVLGAFAAGFILRYIVPENDHVLEEKLNAIGYGFLIPLFFVVSGAKIEVTAVLNQPLLLIGFIAMLLLVRAVPIFIALHTDKTPEVKALGWRNQVTVSLYCTTALPLIVAVTSVAVSAGAMSSSLASVLVSAGALTVLVMPLLALLTYQESKDSSHQ
;
A
#
# COMPACT_ATOMS: atom_id res chain seq x y z
N MET A 1 7.91 -8.30 4.35
CA MET A 1 7.32 -9.21 3.35
C MET A 1 6.06 -8.66 2.69
N LEU A 2 5.07 -8.15 3.43
CA LEU A 2 3.83 -7.58 2.88
C LEU A 2 4.12 -6.48 1.85
N PHE A 3 4.96 -5.50 2.17
CA PHE A 3 5.31 -4.41 1.27
C PHE A 3 6.19 -4.84 0.08
N LEU A 4 6.99 -5.91 0.24
CA LEU A 4 7.69 -6.54 -0.89
C LEU A 4 6.67 -7.12 -1.88
N LEU A 5 5.68 -7.88 -1.41
CA LEU A 5 4.63 -8.42 -2.26
C LEU A 5 3.80 -7.32 -2.92
N ALA A 6 3.43 -6.29 -2.17
CA ALA A 6 2.72 -5.13 -2.71
C ALA A 6 3.52 -4.45 -3.83
N GLY A 7 4.82 -4.22 -3.63
CA GLY A 7 5.70 -3.67 -4.67
C GLY A 7 5.87 -4.60 -5.88
N PHE A 8 5.91 -5.91 -5.65
CA PHE A 8 6.03 -6.91 -6.72
C PHE A 8 4.78 -7.02 -7.61
N GLU A 9 3.61 -6.79 -7.04
CA GLU A 9 2.33 -6.82 -7.78
C GLU A 9 2.06 -5.57 -8.60
N ILE A 10 2.80 -4.48 -8.36
CA ILE A 10 2.64 -3.25 -9.13
C ILE A 10 3.26 -3.40 -10.52
N ASN A 11 2.40 -3.34 -11.55
CA ASN A 11 2.86 -3.26 -12.92
C ASN A 11 3.30 -1.81 -13.25
N PRO A 12 4.57 -1.59 -13.67
CA PRO A 12 5.06 -0.26 -14.07
C PRO A 12 4.22 0.41 -15.17
N GLN A 13 3.63 -0.38 -16.07
CA GLN A 13 2.75 0.12 -17.13
C GLN A 13 1.44 0.71 -16.57
N THR A 14 0.90 0.11 -15.49
CA THR A 14 -0.30 0.62 -14.82
C THR A 14 -0.02 1.97 -14.17
N ILE A 15 1.16 2.19 -13.58
CA ILE A 15 1.56 3.47 -12.95
C ILE A 15 1.58 4.60 -13.99
N THR A 16 2.24 4.37 -15.11
CA THR A 16 2.47 5.39 -16.15
C THR A 16 1.26 5.58 -17.07
N GLY A 17 0.37 4.60 -17.08
CA GLY A 17 -0.85 4.58 -17.86
C GLY A 17 -1.87 5.65 -17.46
N ARG A 18 -2.95 5.73 -18.22
CA ARG A 18 -4.04 6.69 -18.01
C ARG A 18 -4.71 6.51 -16.63
N GLU A 19 -4.95 5.27 -16.24
CA GLU A 19 -5.57 4.92 -14.96
C GLU A 19 -4.65 5.26 -13.77
N GLY A 20 -3.35 4.96 -13.87
CA GLY A 20 -2.39 5.32 -12.83
C GLY A 20 -2.28 6.84 -12.63
N LYS A 21 -2.28 7.62 -13.71
CA LYS A 21 -2.30 9.09 -13.61
C LYS A 21 -3.57 9.63 -12.94
N ARG A 22 -4.71 8.98 -13.15
CA ARG A 22 -5.96 9.31 -12.45
C ARG A 22 -5.90 8.91 -10.98
N GLY A 23 -5.41 7.72 -10.69
CA GLY A 23 -5.15 7.27 -9.33
C GLY A 23 -4.30 8.28 -8.56
N LEU A 24 -3.20 8.77 -9.16
CA LEU A 24 -2.36 9.81 -8.57
C LEU A 24 -3.14 11.10 -8.28
N LYS A 25 -3.87 11.62 -9.27
CA LYS A 25 -4.67 12.85 -9.09
C LYS A 25 -5.70 12.69 -7.98
N THR A 26 -6.37 11.54 -7.94
CA THR A 26 -7.36 11.24 -6.90
C THR A 26 -6.69 11.11 -5.54
N TRP A 27 -5.52 10.46 -5.45
CA TRP A 27 -4.78 10.36 -4.20
C TRP A 27 -4.30 11.74 -3.71
N LEU A 28 -3.80 12.61 -4.59
CA LEU A 28 -3.43 13.98 -4.22
C LEU A 28 -4.64 14.79 -3.72
N ALA A 29 -5.82 14.63 -4.36
CA ALA A 29 -7.05 15.24 -3.88
C ALA A 29 -7.47 14.68 -2.51
N THR A 30 -7.33 13.36 -2.31
CA THR A 30 -7.55 12.69 -1.01
C THR A 30 -6.61 13.24 0.05
N LEU A 31 -5.32 13.40 -0.26
CA LEU A 31 -4.33 13.97 0.65
C LEU A 31 -4.68 15.42 1.03
N ALA A 32 -5.01 16.26 0.05
CA ALA A 32 -5.41 17.64 0.30
C ALA A 32 -6.67 17.70 1.17
N LEU A 33 -7.67 16.85 0.90
CA LEU A 33 -8.89 16.76 1.72
C LEU A 33 -8.56 16.29 3.14
N ALA A 34 -7.73 15.27 3.32
CA ALA A 34 -7.27 14.78 4.61
C ALA A 34 -6.62 15.89 5.42
N PHE A 35 -5.65 16.60 4.81
CA PHE A 35 -4.98 17.72 5.45
C PHE A 35 -5.97 18.81 5.86
N THR A 36 -6.85 19.24 4.95
CA THR A 36 -7.80 20.30 5.23
C THR A 36 -8.72 19.93 6.39
N LEU A 37 -9.29 18.72 6.38
CA LEU A 37 -10.21 18.27 7.43
C LEU A 37 -9.49 18.08 8.77
N VAL A 38 -8.35 17.39 8.80
CA VAL A 38 -7.62 17.13 10.04
C VAL A 38 -7.12 18.43 10.63
N MET A 39 -6.54 19.32 9.81
CA MET A 39 -6.04 20.63 10.29
C MET A 39 -7.17 21.50 10.81
N SER A 40 -8.34 21.52 10.14
CA SER A 40 -9.50 22.27 10.60
C SER A 40 -10.01 21.75 11.95
N LEU A 41 -10.12 20.43 12.11
CA LEU A 41 -10.54 19.82 13.37
C LEU A 41 -9.52 20.04 14.49
N TYR A 42 -8.23 19.92 14.18
CA TYR A 42 -7.16 20.09 15.15
C TYR A 42 -7.05 21.55 15.61
N HIS A 43 -7.10 22.50 14.68
CA HIS A 43 -7.11 23.92 14.99
C HIS A 43 -8.33 24.33 15.84
N ALA A 44 -9.50 23.79 15.54
CA ALA A 44 -10.71 24.02 16.32
C ALA A 44 -10.65 23.48 17.76
N SER A 45 -9.85 22.40 17.96
CA SER A 45 -9.76 21.71 19.26
C SER A 45 -8.58 22.16 20.13
N PHE A 46 -7.43 22.51 19.52
CA PHE A 46 -6.16 22.71 20.22
C PHE A 46 -5.43 24.01 19.88
N GLY A 47 -5.86 24.76 18.87
CA GLY A 47 -5.29 26.05 18.50
C GLY A 47 -3.93 26.04 17.80
N GLU A 48 -3.19 24.95 17.81
CA GLU A 48 -1.86 24.82 17.22
C GLU A 48 -1.78 23.64 16.23
N LEU A 49 -0.93 23.79 15.19
CA LEU A 49 -0.61 22.72 14.23
C LEU A 49 0.40 21.76 14.88
N SER A 50 0.02 20.50 15.01
CA SER A 50 0.86 19.46 15.58
C SER A 50 1.28 18.44 14.50
N ILE A 51 2.42 17.80 14.70
CA ILE A 51 2.94 16.71 13.86
C ILE A 51 1.97 15.50 13.90
N ASP A 52 1.22 15.35 15.00
CA ASP A 52 0.18 14.33 15.16
C ASP A 52 -0.89 14.44 14.06
N ALA A 53 -1.28 15.67 13.75
CA ALA A 53 -2.26 15.97 12.71
C ALA A 53 -1.76 15.57 11.31
N LEU A 54 -0.45 15.71 11.05
CA LEU A 54 0.18 15.27 9.81
C LEU A 54 0.13 13.74 9.66
N ALA A 55 0.53 13.03 10.71
CA ALA A 55 0.50 11.57 10.73
C ALA A 55 -0.93 11.03 10.56
N LEU A 56 -1.91 11.65 11.24
CA LEU A 56 -3.31 11.30 11.11
C LEU A 56 -3.83 11.54 9.68
N ALA A 57 -3.48 12.68 9.07
CA ALA A 57 -3.87 12.99 7.70
C ALA A 57 -3.29 11.97 6.70
N ILE A 58 -2.01 11.59 6.85
CA ILE A 58 -1.38 10.57 6.01
C ILE A 58 -2.09 9.21 6.20
N ALA A 59 -2.37 8.80 7.44
CA ALA A 59 -3.05 7.54 7.75
C ALA A 59 -4.42 7.44 7.06
N LEU A 60 -5.16 8.55 6.95
CA LEU A 60 -6.46 8.60 6.26
C LEU A 60 -6.37 8.42 4.73
N THR A 61 -5.20 8.54 4.13
CA THR A 61 -5.00 8.39 2.67
C THR A 61 -4.55 7.00 2.25
N THR A 62 -4.42 6.09 3.21
CA THR A 62 -3.83 4.76 3.00
C THR A 62 -4.80 3.75 2.37
N THR A 63 -4.23 2.83 1.60
CA THR A 63 -4.88 1.61 1.10
C THR A 63 -3.88 0.47 1.19
N ALA A 64 -4.30 -0.71 1.61
CA ALA A 64 -3.46 -1.90 1.76
C ALA A 64 -3.73 -2.91 0.63
N ILE A 65 -3.12 -2.71 -0.54
CA ILE A 65 -3.29 -3.65 -1.67
C ILE A 65 -2.80 -5.04 -1.28
N GLY A 66 -1.64 -5.15 -0.64
CA GLY A 66 -1.10 -6.45 -0.23
C GLY A 66 -2.06 -7.27 0.63
N ALA A 67 -2.91 -6.63 1.45
CA ALA A 67 -3.95 -7.33 2.22
C ALA A 67 -5.20 -7.65 1.37
N LEU A 68 -5.46 -6.87 0.32
CA LEU A 68 -6.62 -7.06 -0.56
C LEU A 68 -6.40 -8.13 -1.63
N MET A 69 -5.15 -8.34 -2.06
CA MET A 69 -4.83 -9.23 -3.17
C MET A 69 -5.36 -10.65 -3.01
N PRO A 70 -5.20 -11.34 -1.88
CA PRO A 70 -5.79 -12.66 -1.68
C PRO A 70 -7.30 -12.64 -1.86
N ILE A 71 -7.97 -11.64 -1.29
CA ILE A 71 -9.43 -11.50 -1.35
C ILE A 71 -9.89 -11.31 -2.80
N LEU A 72 -9.23 -10.45 -3.57
CA LEU A 72 -9.56 -10.21 -4.98
C LEU A 72 -9.30 -11.43 -5.86
N LYS A 73 -8.18 -12.14 -5.61
CA LYS A 73 -7.82 -13.37 -6.34
C LYS A 73 -8.80 -14.51 -6.04
N GLU A 74 -9.08 -14.78 -4.77
CA GLU A 74 -10.02 -15.85 -4.35
C GLU A 74 -11.45 -15.62 -4.82
N ARG A 75 -11.87 -14.34 -4.94
CA ARG A 75 -13.20 -13.97 -5.44
C ARG A 75 -13.29 -13.87 -6.97
N GLY A 76 -12.19 -14.07 -7.69
CA GLY A 76 -12.14 -13.93 -9.15
C GLY A 76 -12.39 -12.50 -9.66
N ILE A 77 -12.24 -11.50 -8.77
CA ILE A 77 -12.45 -10.08 -9.10
C ILE A 77 -11.15 -9.47 -9.67
N PHE A 78 -10.01 -10.06 -9.34
CA PHE A 78 -8.68 -9.53 -9.68
C PHE A 78 -8.48 -9.24 -11.18
N THR A 79 -8.90 -10.17 -12.04
CA THR A 79 -8.77 -10.07 -13.51
C THR A 79 -9.91 -9.29 -14.19
N ARG A 80 -10.83 -8.76 -13.41
CA ARG A 80 -11.98 -8.00 -13.88
C ARG A 80 -11.74 -6.50 -13.79
N LYS A 81 -12.54 -5.69 -14.44
CA LYS A 81 -12.41 -4.22 -14.45
C LYS A 81 -12.49 -3.60 -13.06
N THR A 82 -13.31 -4.16 -12.17
CA THR A 82 -13.36 -3.78 -10.76
C THR A 82 -12.01 -3.98 -10.08
N GLY A 83 -11.36 -5.13 -10.27
CA GLY A 83 -10.04 -5.45 -9.71
C GLY A 83 -8.95 -4.52 -10.26
N GLU A 84 -8.92 -4.29 -11.58
CA GLU A 84 -7.98 -3.35 -12.22
C GLU A 84 -8.13 -1.94 -11.63
N SER A 85 -9.38 -1.48 -11.43
CA SER A 85 -9.65 -0.18 -10.82
C SER A 85 -9.19 -0.13 -9.36
N VAL A 86 -9.43 -1.19 -8.57
CA VAL A 86 -8.90 -1.28 -7.19
C VAL A 86 -7.39 -1.18 -7.18
N LEU A 87 -6.70 -1.84 -8.11
CA LEU A 87 -5.24 -1.75 -8.23
C LEU A 87 -4.79 -0.35 -8.60
N ALA A 88 -5.41 0.28 -9.60
CA ALA A 88 -5.02 1.60 -10.09
C ALA A 88 -5.14 2.69 -9.02
N TYR A 89 -6.24 2.70 -8.25
CA TYR A 89 -6.45 3.68 -7.17
C TYR A 89 -5.76 3.28 -5.86
N GLY A 90 -5.75 1.99 -5.53
CA GLY A 90 -5.16 1.45 -4.33
C GLY A 90 -3.63 1.57 -4.32
N MET A 91 -2.97 1.38 -5.46
CA MET A 91 -1.53 1.52 -5.62
C MET A 91 -1.02 2.89 -5.15
N TRP A 92 -1.70 3.97 -5.50
CA TRP A 92 -1.34 5.30 -5.01
C TRP A 92 -1.71 5.50 -3.53
N GLY A 93 -2.73 4.77 -3.03
CA GLY A 93 -3.03 4.70 -1.60
C GLY A 93 -2.02 3.90 -0.80
N GLU A 94 -1.16 3.12 -1.44
CA GLU A 94 -0.05 2.40 -0.80
C GLU A 94 1.27 3.17 -0.95
N LEU A 95 1.66 3.52 -2.16
CA LEU A 95 2.91 4.21 -2.45
C LEU A 95 2.91 5.66 -1.94
N GLY A 96 1.82 6.38 -2.14
CA GLY A 96 1.71 7.79 -1.79
C GLY A 96 1.96 8.08 -0.31
N PRO A 97 1.27 7.41 0.63
CA PRO A 97 1.50 7.58 2.06
C PRO A 97 2.94 7.26 2.50
N VAL A 98 3.59 6.26 1.89
CA VAL A 98 5.00 5.92 2.18
C VAL A 98 5.92 7.08 1.80
N ILE A 99 5.70 7.68 0.62
CA ILE A 99 6.44 8.87 0.18
C ILE A 99 6.10 10.06 1.09
N ALA A 100 4.82 10.26 1.43
CA ALA A 100 4.39 11.34 2.30
C ALA A 100 4.99 11.21 3.71
N MET A 101 5.06 10.00 4.28
CA MET A 101 5.76 9.77 5.54
C MET A 101 7.23 10.17 5.46
N ALA A 102 7.93 9.71 4.43
CA ALA A 102 9.36 10.02 4.26
C ALA A 102 9.60 11.53 4.17
N LEU A 103 8.70 12.29 3.55
CA LEU A 103 8.85 13.71 3.34
C LEU A 103 8.36 14.56 4.53
N LEU A 104 7.25 14.20 5.15
CA LEU A 104 6.52 15.04 6.09
C LEU A 104 6.77 14.67 7.55
N LEU A 105 7.08 13.40 7.86
CA LEU A 105 7.41 12.94 9.21
C LEU A 105 8.93 12.84 9.46
N SER A 106 9.75 13.23 8.48
CA SER A 106 11.20 13.28 8.65
C SER A 106 11.59 14.36 9.66
N THR A 107 12.51 14.04 10.56
CA THR A 107 13.12 14.99 11.50
C THR A 107 14.14 15.93 10.84
N ARG A 108 14.46 15.71 9.56
CA ARG A 108 15.42 16.48 8.77
C ARG A 108 14.75 17.61 7.99
N ALA A 109 15.56 18.58 7.54
CA ALA A 109 15.07 19.61 6.64
C ALA A 109 14.47 18.99 5.36
N PRO A 110 13.29 19.42 4.89
CA PRO A 110 12.56 18.78 3.78
C PRO A 110 13.37 18.61 2.49
N TRP A 111 14.24 19.59 2.16
CA TRP A 111 15.09 19.53 0.97
C TRP A 111 16.16 18.42 1.05
N ILE A 112 16.68 18.12 2.25
CA ILE A 112 17.64 17.04 2.48
C ILE A 112 16.92 15.70 2.25
N THR A 113 15.72 15.56 2.79
CA THR A 113 14.90 14.34 2.62
C THR A 113 14.55 14.10 1.15
N VAL A 114 14.24 15.16 0.39
CA VAL A 114 14.03 15.05 -1.07
C VAL A 114 15.27 14.54 -1.78
N ILE A 115 16.46 15.04 -1.46
CA ILE A 115 17.72 14.58 -2.06
C ILE A 115 17.98 13.11 -1.72
N ILE A 116 17.80 12.73 -0.46
CA ILE A 116 17.99 11.34 0.00
C ILE A 116 17.01 10.42 -0.72
N LEU A 117 15.73 10.79 -0.78
CA LEU A 117 14.68 10.01 -1.46
C LEU A 117 14.99 9.86 -2.95
N PHE A 118 15.41 10.95 -3.61
CA PHE A 118 15.81 10.91 -5.02
C PHE A 118 17.03 10.00 -5.24
N THR A 119 18.03 10.08 -4.36
CA THR A 119 19.22 9.22 -4.40
C THR A 119 18.84 7.75 -4.20
N PHE A 120 17.95 7.47 -3.25
CA PHE A 120 17.46 6.11 -3.00
C PHE A 120 16.69 5.56 -4.21
N ILE A 121 15.76 6.33 -4.79
CA ILE A 121 15.01 5.94 -5.99
C ILE A 121 15.98 5.70 -7.16
N THR A 122 16.96 6.58 -7.35
CA THR A 122 17.97 6.44 -8.41
C THR A 122 18.78 5.14 -8.23
N LEU A 123 19.18 4.83 -7.01
CA LEU A 123 19.87 3.60 -6.68
C LEU A 123 18.99 2.37 -6.95
N ALA A 124 17.72 2.41 -6.54
CA ALA A 124 16.77 1.33 -6.79
C ALA A 124 16.55 1.10 -8.29
N VAL A 125 16.39 2.17 -9.07
CA VAL A 125 16.27 2.09 -10.54
C VAL A 125 17.56 1.56 -11.18
N LEU A 126 18.73 1.99 -10.69
CA LEU A 126 20.01 1.50 -11.17
C LEU A 126 20.14 -0.02 -10.94
N VAL A 127 19.81 -0.49 -9.75
CA VAL A 127 19.80 -1.92 -9.42
C VAL A 127 18.82 -2.70 -10.32
N ALA A 128 17.63 -2.15 -10.57
CA ALA A 128 16.65 -2.74 -11.47
C ALA A 128 17.18 -2.86 -12.90
N VAL A 129 17.76 -1.78 -13.44
CA VAL A 129 18.28 -1.74 -14.81
C VAL A 129 19.50 -2.64 -14.97
N LEU A 130 20.43 -2.62 -14.02
CA LEU A 130 21.61 -3.51 -14.04
C LEU A 130 21.20 -4.98 -13.92
N GLY A 131 20.26 -5.30 -13.02
CA GLY A 131 19.70 -6.64 -12.88
C GLY A 131 19.03 -7.13 -14.16
N GLN A 132 18.23 -6.26 -14.82
CA GLN A 132 17.61 -6.62 -16.10
C GLN A 132 18.64 -6.79 -17.24
N ARG A 133 19.67 -5.94 -17.30
CA ARG A 133 20.75 -6.08 -18.27
C ARG A 133 21.54 -7.37 -18.05
N ALA A 134 21.88 -7.69 -16.81
CA ALA A 134 22.54 -8.93 -16.45
C ALA A 134 21.69 -10.15 -16.82
N ALA A 135 20.38 -10.11 -16.55
CA ALA A 135 19.45 -11.18 -16.92
C ALA A 135 19.33 -11.36 -18.45
N LYS A 136 19.47 -10.30 -19.22
CA LYS A 136 19.45 -10.36 -20.72
C LYS A 136 20.79 -10.73 -21.33
N ALA A 137 21.90 -10.27 -20.75
CA ALA A 137 23.25 -10.46 -21.30
C ALA A 137 23.80 -11.87 -21.12
N GLU A 138 23.49 -12.53 -20.01
CA GLU A 138 23.95 -13.89 -19.73
C GLU A 138 22.76 -14.84 -19.59
N HIS A 139 22.34 -15.37 -20.72
CA HIS A 139 21.39 -16.50 -20.78
C HIS A 139 21.81 -17.67 -19.85
N GLN A 140 23.09 -17.80 -19.56
CA GLN A 140 23.63 -18.82 -18.66
C GLN A 140 23.34 -18.55 -17.19
N ILE A 141 23.46 -17.29 -16.68
CA ILE A 141 23.12 -16.98 -15.27
C ILE A 141 21.63 -17.18 -15.04
N PHE A 142 20.81 -16.76 -15.99
CA PHE A 142 19.35 -16.99 -15.91
C PHE A 142 19.02 -18.49 -15.99
N LEU A 143 19.72 -19.26 -16.82
CA LEU A 143 19.58 -20.73 -16.87
C LEU A 143 20.04 -21.41 -15.59
N VAL A 144 21.09 -20.94 -14.94
CA VAL A 144 21.55 -21.47 -13.63
C VAL A 144 20.54 -21.13 -12.53
N LEU A 145 20.06 -19.88 -12.49
CA LEU A 145 19.02 -19.46 -11.57
C LEU A 145 17.68 -20.19 -11.84
N SER A 146 17.33 -20.39 -13.13
CA SER A 146 16.12 -21.13 -13.50
C SER A 146 16.21 -22.64 -13.25
N ARG A 147 17.39 -23.24 -13.40
CA ARG A 147 17.63 -24.63 -12.96
C ARG A 147 17.50 -24.79 -11.45
N GLY A 148 17.81 -23.75 -10.68
CA GLY A 148 17.59 -23.70 -9.22
C GLY A 148 16.15 -23.48 -8.78
N ARG A 149 15.20 -23.21 -9.68
CA ARG A 149 13.78 -22.94 -9.34
C ARG A 149 13.09 -24.11 -8.65
N ASN A 150 13.34 -25.33 -9.11
CA ASN A 150 12.71 -26.55 -8.61
C ASN A 150 13.63 -27.37 -7.71
N THR A 151 14.78 -26.82 -7.33
CA THR A 151 15.71 -27.48 -6.42
C THR A 151 15.39 -27.14 -4.96
N THR A 152 15.78 -28.02 -4.05
CA THR A 152 15.66 -27.85 -2.60
C THR A 152 16.40 -26.58 -2.09
N SER A 153 17.36 -26.05 -2.86
CA SER A 153 18.15 -24.88 -2.48
C SER A 153 17.36 -23.57 -2.47
N GLN A 154 16.22 -23.49 -3.19
CA GLN A 154 15.36 -22.30 -3.26
C GLN A 154 16.15 -21.01 -3.56
N THR A 155 17.17 -21.08 -4.42
CA THR A 155 18.13 -19.99 -4.66
C THR A 155 17.46 -18.66 -5.02
N PHE A 156 16.37 -18.72 -5.81
CA PHE A 156 15.64 -17.51 -6.22
C PHE A 156 14.97 -16.81 -5.03
N VAL A 157 14.40 -17.58 -4.11
CA VAL A 157 13.81 -17.04 -2.86
C VAL A 157 14.89 -16.42 -1.99
N ARG A 158 16.08 -17.06 -1.89
CA ARG A 158 17.21 -16.51 -1.10
C ARG A 158 17.72 -15.20 -1.69
N VAL A 159 17.87 -15.10 -3.01
CA VAL A 159 18.24 -13.85 -3.70
C VAL A 159 17.20 -12.75 -3.46
N THR A 160 15.92 -13.09 -3.52
CA THR A 160 14.83 -12.15 -3.21
C THR A 160 14.90 -11.66 -1.76
N MET A 161 15.14 -12.58 -0.80
CA MET A 161 15.28 -12.19 0.61
C MET A 161 16.55 -11.34 0.84
N PHE A 162 17.64 -11.64 0.15
CA PHE A 162 18.86 -10.83 0.20
C PHE A 162 18.63 -9.42 -0.36
N LEU A 163 17.92 -9.30 -1.49
CA LEU A 163 17.51 -8.01 -2.05
C LEU A 163 16.63 -7.22 -1.08
N LEU A 164 15.63 -7.87 -0.48
CA LEU A 164 14.76 -7.28 0.53
C LEU A 164 15.56 -6.74 1.71
N ILE A 165 16.38 -7.59 2.35
CA ILE A 165 17.16 -7.21 3.52
C ILE A 165 18.16 -6.10 3.16
N GLY A 166 18.81 -6.20 2.00
CA GLY A 166 19.76 -5.21 1.52
C GLY A 166 19.11 -3.82 1.35
N LEU A 167 17.96 -3.73 0.67
CA LEU A 167 17.27 -2.46 0.47
C LEU A 167 16.63 -1.90 1.74
N VAL A 168 16.14 -2.77 2.63
CA VAL A 168 15.69 -2.37 3.96
C VAL A 168 16.85 -1.80 4.78
N ALA A 169 18.02 -2.46 4.76
CA ALA A 169 19.22 -1.95 5.43
C ALA A 169 19.69 -0.61 4.84
N ILE A 170 19.68 -0.48 3.51
CA ILE A 170 20.01 0.78 2.84
C ILE A 170 19.02 1.88 3.23
N SER A 171 17.70 1.60 3.24
CA SER A 171 16.70 2.56 3.73
C SER A 171 17.02 3.01 5.16
N ALA A 172 17.33 2.07 6.05
CA ALA A 172 17.68 2.40 7.45
C ALA A 172 18.95 3.24 7.55
N ILE A 173 19.98 2.97 6.74
CA ILE A 173 21.22 3.78 6.70
C ILE A 173 20.94 5.21 6.25
N PHE A 174 20.04 5.39 5.30
CA PHE A 174 19.60 6.70 4.84
C PHE A 174 18.56 7.37 5.75
N ASP A 175 18.18 6.72 6.85
CA ASP A 175 17.16 7.18 7.79
C ASP A 175 15.79 7.37 7.10
N LEU A 176 15.53 6.55 6.10
CA LEU A 176 14.23 6.40 5.45
C LEU A 176 13.44 5.27 6.12
N ASP A 177 12.11 5.32 5.98
CA ASP A 177 11.28 4.23 6.48
C ASP A 177 11.61 2.89 5.80
N ILE A 178 11.70 1.83 6.60
CA ILE A 178 12.00 0.46 6.14
C ILE A 178 10.93 -0.06 5.16
N VAL A 179 9.71 0.47 5.22
CA VAL A 179 8.62 0.15 4.30
C VAL A 179 9.00 0.54 2.87
N LEU A 180 9.66 1.69 2.69
CA LEU A 180 10.11 2.15 1.38
C LEU A 180 11.14 1.18 0.78
N GLY A 181 12.09 0.70 1.59
CA GLY A 181 13.08 -0.31 1.16
C GLY A 181 12.44 -1.62 0.75
N ALA A 182 11.50 -2.11 1.54
CA ALA A 182 10.79 -3.35 1.24
C ALA A 182 9.93 -3.23 -0.03
N PHE A 183 9.25 -2.09 -0.21
CA PHE A 183 8.47 -1.81 -1.40
C PHE A 183 9.35 -1.69 -2.66
N ALA A 184 10.47 -0.99 -2.57
CA ALA A 184 11.44 -0.88 -3.66
C ALA A 184 12.01 -2.25 -4.07
N ALA A 185 12.28 -3.14 -3.10
CA ALA A 185 12.73 -4.51 -3.38
C ALA A 185 11.70 -5.28 -4.21
N GLY A 186 10.42 -5.17 -3.87
CA GLY A 186 9.32 -5.78 -4.63
C GLY A 186 9.22 -5.23 -6.04
N PHE A 187 9.26 -3.91 -6.18
CA PHE A 187 9.21 -3.23 -7.48
C PHE A 187 10.39 -3.60 -8.39
N ILE A 188 11.62 -3.66 -7.85
CA ILE A 188 12.81 -4.11 -8.57
C ILE A 188 12.64 -5.56 -9.02
N LEU A 189 12.15 -6.41 -8.12
CA LEU A 189 11.91 -7.81 -8.43
C LEU A 189 10.90 -7.97 -9.58
N ARG A 190 9.80 -7.20 -9.57
CA ARG A 190 8.81 -7.16 -10.65
C ARG A 190 9.43 -6.76 -11.99
N TYR A 191 10.38 -5.83 -11.95
CA TYR A 191 11.05 -5.34 -13.15
C TYR A 191 12.06 -6.35 -13.75
N ILE A 192 12.66 -7.18 -12.90
CA ILE A 192 13.68 -8.17 -13.31
C ILE A 192 13.05 -9.51 -13.72
N VAL A 193 11.99 -9.93 -13.02
CA VAL A 193 11.34 -11.22 -13.23
C VAL A 193 10.40 -11.16 -14.43
N PRO A 194 10.47 -12.13 -15.37
CA PRO A 194 9.54 -12.20 -16.50
C PRO A 194 8.08 -12.34 -16.04
N GLU A 195 7.15 -11.75 -16.79
CA GLU A 195 5.71 -11.76 -16.45
C GLU A 195 5.11 -13.17 -16.35
N ASN A 196 5.69 -14.15 -17.02
CA ASN A 196 5.22 -15.54 -17.03
C ASN A 196 5.85 -16.42 -15.93
N ASP A 197 6.57 -15.83 -14.96
CA ASP A 197 7.21 -16.58 -13.89
C ASP A 197 6.32 -16.71 -12.65
N HIS A 198 5.29 -17.53 -12.76
CA HIS A 198 4.37 -17.81 -11.65
C HIS A 198 5.02 -18.60 -10.49
N VAL A 199 6.12 -19.33 -10.75
CA VAL A 199 6.77 -20.19 -9.73
C VAL A 199 7.35 -19.37 -8.56
N LEU A 200 8.01 -18.24 -8.86
CA LEU A 200 8.52 -17.37 -7.81
C LEU A 200 7.38 -16.70 -7.04
N GLU A 201 6.37 -16.22 -7.76
CA GLU A 201 5.19 -15.59 -7.16
C GLU A 201 4.51 -16.54 -6.16
N GLU A 202 4.25 -17.80 -6.56
CA GLU A 202 3.67 -18.81 -5.68
C GLU A 202 4.50 -19.06 -4.41
N LYS A 203 5.83 -19.15 -4.54
CA LYS A 203 6.74 -19.35 -3.39
C LYS A 203 6.74 -18.15 -2.44
N LEU A 204 6.79 -16.94 -2.98
CA LEU A 204 6.76 -15.73 -2.18
C LEU A 204 5.40 -15.56 -1.50
N ASN A 205 4.31 -15.88 -2.20
CA ASN A 205 2.96 -15.87 -1.65
C ASN A 205 2.80 -16.92 -0.54
N ALA A 206 3.34 -18.12 -0.71
CA ALA A 206 3.30 -19.17 0.32
C ALA A 206 4.02 -18.72 1.61
N ILE A 207 5.19 -18.08 1.50
CA ILE A 207 5.93 -17.56 2.67
C ILE A 207 5.22 -16.33 3.25
N GLY A 208 4.80 -15.40 2.38
CA GLY A 208 4.15 -14.16 2.77
C GLY A 208 2.79 -14.40 3.41
N TYR A 209 1.83 -14.86 2.63
CA TYR A 209 0.45 -15.06 3.08
C TYR A 209 0.28 -16.29 3.97
N GLY A 210 1.11 -17.33 3.80
CA GLY A 210 1.04 -18.53 4.61
C GLY A 210 1.60 -18.36 6.03
N PHE A 211 2.54 -17.43 6.26
CA PHE A 211 3.18 -17.31 7.57
C PHE A 211 3.49 -15.87 8.00
N LEU A 212 4.25 -15.11 7.22
CA LEU A 212 4.79 -13.83 7.71
C LEU A 212 3.75 -12.73 7.85
N ILE A 213 2.76 -12.67 6.98
CA ILE A 213 1.69 -11.67 7.04
C ILE A 213 0.70 -11.95 8.17
N PRO A 214 0.21 -13.20 8.37
CA PRO A 214 -0.55 -13.54 9.59
C PRO A 214 0.21 -13.24 10.87
N LEU A 215 1.49 -13.57 10.94
CA LEU A 215 2.34 -13.24 12.08
C LEU A 215 2.43 -11.74 12.33
N PHE A 216 2.60 -10.93 11.27
CA PHE A 216 2.57 -9.47 11.36
C PHE A 216 1.27 -8.95 11.97
N PHE A 217 0.12 -9.48 11.54
CA PHE A 217 -1.18 -9.06 12.09
C PHE A 217 -1.35 -9.46 13.56
N VAL A 218 -0.91 -10.67 13.96
CA VAL A 218 -0.94 -11.11 15.36
C VAL A 218 -0.06 -10.22 16.22
N VAL A 219 1.19 -9.95 15.80
CA VAL A 219 2.12 -9.09 16.56
C VAL A 219 1.62 -7.65 16.64
N SER A 220 1.04 -7.13 15.56
CA SER A 220 0.47 -5.78 15.55
C SER A 220 -0.75 -5.68 16.46
N GLY A 221 -1.62 -6.71 16.44
CA GLY A 221 -2.77 -6.79 17.31
C GLY A 221 -2.39 -6.90 18.81
N ALA A 222 -1.33 -7.65 19.13
CA ALA A 222 -0.84 -7.81 20.49
C ALA A 222 -0.31 -6.50 21.11
N LYS A 223 0.05 -5.51 20.29
CA LYS A 223 0.50 -4.19 20.77
C LYS A 223 -0.66 -3.21 21.04
N ILE A 224 -1.89 -3.58 20.71
CA ILE A 224 -3.06 -2.71 20.91
C ILE A 224 -3.40 -2.61 22.41
N GLU A 225 -3.47 -1.39 22.91
CA GLU A 225 -3.98 -1.09 24.25
C GLU A 225 -5.52 -1.17 24.25
N VAL A 226 -6.07 -2.33 24.57
CA VAL A 226 -7.53 -2.58 24.51
C VAL A 226 -8.31 -1.58 25.38
N THR A 227 -7.77 -1.20 26.53
CA THR A 227 -8.38 -0.20 27.44
C THR A 227 -8.49 1.17 26.79
N ALA A 228 -7.49 1.60 26.01
CA ALA A 228 -7.53 2.87 25.27
C ALA A 228 -8.65 2.85 24.21
N VAL A 229 -8.81 1.73 23.52
CA VAL A 229 -9.85 1.55 22.49
C VAL A 229 -11.25 1.58 23.12
N LEU A 230 -11.45 0.85 24.22
CA LEU A 230 -12.74 0.80 24.93
C LEU A 230 -13.14 2.14 25.53
N ASN A 231 -12.17 2.93 25.97
CA ASN A 231 -12.42 4.26 26.54
C ASN A 231 -12.68 5.34 25.48
N GLN A 232 -12.36 5.10 24.21
CA GLN A 232 -12.49 6.07 23.13
C GLN A 232 -13.27 5.53 21.90
N PRO A 233 -14.47 4.96 22.08
CA PRO A 233 -15.22 4.36 20.96
C PRO A 233 -15.65 5.39 19.92
N LEU A 234 -15.90 6.63 20.33
CA LEU A 234 -16.27 7.71 19.42
C LEU A 234 -15.11 8.08 18.49
N LEU A 235 -13.86 8.07 18.98
CA LEU A 235 -12.68 8.31 18.18
C LEU A 235 -12.47 7.19 17.14
N LEU A 236 -12.68 5.93 17.55
CA LEU A 236 -12.60 4.77 16.66
C LEU A 236 -13.60 4.90 15.50
N ILE A 237 -14.88 5.13 15.83
CA ILE A 237 -15.95 5.28 14.83
C ILE A 237 -15.71 6.53 13.96
N GLY A 238 -15.30 7.63 14.58
CA GLY A 238 -14.96 8.87 13.90
C GLY A 238 -13.84 8.69 12.88
N PHE A 239 -12.79 7.93 13.24
CA PHE A 239 -11.68 7.65 12.32
C PHE A 239 -12.12 6.77 11.14
N ILE A 240 -12.96 5.75 11.36
CA ILE A 240 -13.53 4.94 10.27
C ILE A 240 -14.42 5.80 9.36
N ALA A 241 -15.25 6.66 9.93
CA ALA A 241 -16.08 7.59 9.16
C ALA A 241 -15.22 8.56 8.33
N MET A 242 -14.15 9.09 8.93
CA MET A 242 -13.17 9.93 8.24
C MET A 242 -12.46 9.19 7.11
N LEU A 243 -12.05 7.92 7.31
CA LEU A 243 -11.50 7.07 6.24
C LEU A 243 -12.47 6.93 5.06
N LEU A 244 -13.74 6.67 5.33
CA LEU A 244 -14.77 6.61 4.28
C LEU A 244 -14.92 7.94 3.56
N LEU A 245 -15.02 9.04 4.31
CA LEU A 245 -15.19 10.38 3.74
C LEU A 245 -13.97 10.80 2.91
N VAL A 246 -12.77 10.62 3.45
CA VAL A 246 -11.52 11.11 2.85
C VAL A 246 -11.04 10.19 1.72
N ARG A 247 -11.27 8.88 1.84
CA ARG A 247 -10.74 7.91 0.88
C ARG A 247 -11.80 7.38 -0.09
N ALA A 248 -12.95 6.91 0.40
CA ALA A 248 -13.96 6.33 -0.48
C ALA A 248 -14.66 7.38 -1.35
N VAL A 249 -15.03 8.54 -0.78
CA VAL A 249 -15.78 9.54 -1.53
C VAL A 249 -15.01 10.12 -2.72
N PRO A 250 -13.75 10.56 -2.61
CA PRO A 250 -12.99 11.05 -3.76
C PRO A 250 -12.78 9.98 -4.85
N ILE A 251 -12.56 8.72 -4.48
CA ILE A 251 -12.44 7.62 -5.44
C ILE A 251 -13.77 7.39 -6.16
N PHE A 252 -14.88 7.36 -5.43
CA PHE A 252 -16.20 7.23 -6.03
C PHE A 252 -16.49 8.37 -7.01
N ILE A 253 -16.23 9.62 -6.62
CA ILE A 253 -16.41 10.79 -7.49
C ILE A 253 -15.51 10.68 -8.73
N ALA A 254 -14.25 10.29 -8.57
CA ALA A 254 -13.31 10.12 -9.68
C ALA A 254 -13.77 9.06 -10.69
N LEU A 255 -14.30 7.92 -10.20
CA LEU A 255 -14.88 6.87 -11.04
C LEU A 255 -16.19 7.31 -11.70
N HIS A 256 -17.07 7.99 -10.94
CA HIS A 256 -18.38 8.42 -11.44
C HIS A 256 -18.27 9.51 -12.51
N THR A 257 -17.31 10.42 -12.37
CA THR A 257 -17.05 11.49 -13.33
C THR A 257 -16.21 11.06 -14.53
N ASP A 258 -15.67 9.83 -14.49
CA ASP A 258 -14.91 9.30 -15.61
C ASP A 258 -15.79 9.01 -16.82
N LYS A 259 -15.42 9.61 -17.96
CA LYS A 259 -16.15 9.49 -19.23
C LYS A 259 -15.71 8.30 -20.08
N THR A 260 -14.70 7.51 -19.64
CA THR A 260 -14.26 6.32 -20.40
C THR A 260 -15.37 5.28 -20.46
N PRO A 261 -15.60 4.65 -21.61
CA PRO A 261 -16.64 3.63 -21.77
C PRO A 261 -16.50 2.48 -20.76
N GLU A 262 -15.27 2.06 -20.53
CA GLU A 262 -14.91 0.94 -19.64
C GLU A 262 -15.29 1.21 -18.18
N VAL A 263 -15.01 2.43 -17.65
CA VAL A 263 -15.35 2.81 -16.29
C VAL A 263 -16.86 3.08 -16.13
N LYS A 264 -17.50 3.61 -17.18
CA LYS A 264 -18.95 3.77 -17.21
C LYS A 264 -19.68 2.42 -17.20
N ALA A 265 -19.12 1.41 -17.87
CA ALA A 265 -19.69 0.06 -17.90
C ALA A 265 -19.73 -0.60 -16.54
N LEU A 266 -18.83 -0.26 -15.60
CA LEU A 266 -18.82 -0.77 -14.21
C LEU A 266 -20.15 -0.55 -13.48
N GLY A 267 -20.85 0.55 -13.79
CA GLY A 267 -22.04 0.97 -13.05
C GLY A 267 -21.72 1.47 -11.62
N TRP A 268 -22.65 2.19 -11.03
CA TRP A 268 -22.42 2.87 -9.75
C TRP A 268 -22.12 1.91 -8.59
N ARG A 269 -22.70 0.71 -8.58
CA ARG A 269 -22.48 -0.29 -7.51
C ARG A 269 -21.04 -0.79 -7.49
N ASN A 270 -20.48 -1.14 -8.66
CA ASN A 270 -19.08 -1.56 -8.74
C ASN A 270 -18.11 -0.39 -8.48
N GLN A 271 -18.50 0.85 -8.78
CA GLN A 271 -17.74 2.04 -8.37
C GLN A 271 -17.70 2.18 -6.84
N VAL A 272 -18.81 1.93 -6.14
CA VAL A 272 -18.85 1.86 -4.67
C VAL A 272 -17.98 0.70 -4.16
N THR A 273 -18.07 -0.48 -4.81
CA THR A 273 -17.22 -1.64 -4.48
C THR A 273 -15.74 -1.28 -4.53
N VAL A 274 -15.26 -0.64 -5.60
CA VAL A 274 -13.87 -0.17 -5.71
C VAL A 274 -13.52 0.78 -4.57
N SER A 275 -14.39 1.75 -4.30
CA SER A 275 -14.17 2.76 -3.25
C SER A 275 -14.05 2.13 -1.86
N LEU A 276 -14.88 1.14 -1.56
CA LEU A 276 -14.85 0.41 -0.29
C LEU A 276 -13.58 -0.45 -0.16
N TYR A 277 -13.21 -1.19 -1.20
CA TYR A 277 -11.93 -1.93 -1.18
C TYR A 277 -10.74 -1.00 -0.93
N CYS A 278 -10.70 0.16 -1.56
CA CYS A 278 -9.62 1.12 -1.39
C CYS A 278 -9.56 1.80 -0.01
N THR A 279 -10.54 1.60 0.87
CA THR A 279 -10.50 2.06 2.28
C THR A 279 -9.95 1.03 3.25
N THR A 280 -9.52 -0.14 2.79
CA THR A 280 -8.83 -1.15 3.60
C THR A 280 -7.40 -0.69 3.86
N ALA A 281 -6.99 -0.48 5.12
CA ALA A 281 -5.80 0.36 5.38
C ALA A 281 -4.85 -0.12 6.49
N LEU A 282 -5.09 -1.25 7.18
CA LEU A 282 -4.37 -1.64 8.41
C LEU A 282 -2.83 -1.60 8.32
N PRO A 283 -2.14 -2.26 7.37
CA PRO A 283 -0.68 -2.34 7.41
C PRO A 283 0.02 -0.99 7.37
N LEU A 284 -0.48 -0.06 6.58
CA LEU A 284 0.08 1.28 6.48
C LEU A 284 -0.30 2.15 7.69
N ILE A 285 -1.49 1.97 8.26
CA ILE A 285 -1.84 2.64 9.52
C ILE A 285 -0.86 2.20 10.62
N VAL A 286 -0.53 0.90 10.71
CA VAL A 286 0.48 0.41 11.66
C VAL A 286 1.84 1.04 11.41
N ALA A 287 2.27 1.16 10.15
CA ALA A 287 3.55 1.79 9.80
C ALA A 287 3.56 3.29 10.18
N VAL A 288 2.55 4.06 9.73
CA VAL A 288 2.43 5.49 10.01
C VAL A 288 2.39 5.77 11.51
N THR A 289 1.56 5.04 12.26
CA THR A 289 1.44 5.22 13.72
C THR A 289 2.73 4.83 14.45
N SER A 290 3.41 3.75 14.01
CA SER A 290 4.70 3.34 14.59
C SER A 290 5.77 4.42 14.41
N VAL A 291 5.88 5.00 13.21
CA VAL A 291 6.80 6.11 12.93
C VAL A 291 6.43 7.34 13.77
N ALA A 292 5.16 7.71 13.82
CA ALA A 292 4.69 8.86 14.58
C ALA A 292 4.93 8.71 16.09
N VAL A 293 4.69 7.52 16.66
CA VAL A 293 5.00 7.23 18.08
C VAL A 293 6.49 7.27 18.34
N SER A 294 7.30 6.67 17.46
CA SER A 294 8.77 6.68 17.61
C SER A 294 9.37 8.09 17.52
N ALA A 295 8.77 8.97 16.71
CA ALA A 295 9.15 10.37 16.58
C ALA A 295 8.62 11.25 17.76
N GLY A 296 7.88 10.68 18.72
CA GLY A 296 7.23 11.43 19.79
C GLY A 296 6.07 12.31 19.32
N ALA A 297 5.59 12.06 18.10
CA ALA A 297 4.55 12.82 17.43
C ALA A 297 3.14 12.24 17.66
N MET A 298 2.99 11.10 18.30
CA MET A 298 1.71 10.46 18.59
C MET A 298 1.77 9.65 19.88
N SER A 299 0.72 9.70 20.68
CA SER A 299 0.62 8.84 21.86
C SER A 299 0.34 7.39 21.48
N SER A 300 0.84 6.42 22.28
CA SER A 300 0.57 5.00 22.10
C SER A 300 -0.93 4.68 22.17
N SER A 301 -1.66 5.41 23.02
CA SER A 301 -3.12 5.27 23.14
C SER A 301 -3.84 5.65 21.85
N LEU A 302 -3.52 6.80 21.24
CA LEU A 302 -4.10 7.22 19.97
C LEU A 302 -3.72 6.23 18.86
N ALA A 303 -2.45 5.82 18.78
CA ALA A 303 -1.99 4.82 17.84
C ALA A 303 -2.79 3.52 17.93
N SER A 304 -3.05 3.03 19.17
CA SER A 304 -3.86 1.83 19.39
C SER A 304 -5.28 1.96 18.85
N VAL A 305 -5.92 3.10 19.04
CA VAL A 305 -7.27 3.35 18.48
C VAL A 305 -7.24 3.34 16.94
N LEU A 306 -6.25 4.00 16.32
CA LEU A 306 -6.12 4.06 14.86
C LEU A 306 -5.82 2.68 14.25
N VAL A 307 -4.93 1.90 14.88
CA VAL A 307 -4.60 0.54 14.45
C VAL A 307 -5.83 -0.37 14.57
N SER A 308 -6.61 -0.24 15.65
CA SER A 308 -7.87 -0.99 15.83
C SER A 308 -8.91 -0.63 14.78
N ALA A 309 -9.04 0.67 14.44
CA ALA A 309 -9.89 1.10 13.34
C ALA A 309 -9.41 0.52 12.00
N GLY A 310 -8.11 0.53 11.74
CA GLY A 310 -7.49 -0.12 10.58
C GLY A 310 -7.84 -1.61 10.51
N ALA A 311 -7.74 -2.34 11.62
CA ALA A 311 -8.09 -3.75 11.70
C ALA A 311 -9.58 -4.00 11.37
N LEU A 312 -10.47 -3.16 11.87
CA LEU A 312 -11.89 -3.22 11.52
C LEU A 312 -12.13 -2.95 10.03
N THR A 313 -11.36 -2.04 9.38
CA THR A 313 -11.51 -1.80 7.94
C THR A 313 -11.14 -3.02 7.10
N VAL A 314 -10.13 -3.81 7.51
CA VAL A 314 -9.75 -5.06 6.80
C VAL A 314 -10.87 -6.10 6.84
N LEU A 315 -11.64 -6.14 7.91
CA LEU A 315 -12.75 -7.08 8.06
C LEU A 315 -14.03 -6.55 7.39
N VAL A 316 -14.41 -5.31 7.71
CA VAL A 316 -15.72 -4.76 7.36
C VAL A 316 -15.77 -4.27 5.91
N MET A 317 -14.73 -3.58 5.41
CA MET A 317 -14.80 -2.97 4.09
C MET A 317 -14.88 -3.97 2.94
N PRO A 318 -14.11 -5.09 2.93
CA PRO A 318 -14.27 -6.12 1.91
C PRO A 318 -15.63 -6.80 1.96
N LEU A 319 -16.22 -6.99 3.15
CA LEU A 319 -17.58 -7.54 3.28
C LEU A 319 -18.64 -6.60 2.70
N LEU A 320 -18.57 -5.31 3.01
CA LEU A 320 -19.46 -4.31 2.43
C LEU A 320 -19.27 -4.18 0.91
N ALA A 321 -18.02 -4.26 0.45
CA ALA A 321 -17.70 -4.24 -0.97
C ALA A 321 -18.34 -5.44 -1.71
N LEU A 322 -18.33 -6.63 -1.12
CA LEU A 322 -18.99 -7.81 -1.70
C LEU A 322 -20.51 -7.65 -1.80
N LEU A 323 -21.15 -6.99 -0.84
CA LEU A 323 -22.60 -6.72 -0.88
C LEU A 323 -22.99 -5.75 -2.01
N THR A 324 -22.07 -4.89 -2.42
CA THR A 324 -22.29 -3.93 -3.52
C THR A 324 -21.89 -4.47 -4.88
N TYR A 325 -21.04 -5.50 -4.94
CA TYR A 325 -20.50 -6.06 -6.17
C TYR A 325 -21.58 -6.65 -7.10
N GLN A 326 -21.48 -6.32 -8.40
CA GLN A 326 -22.33 -6.82 -9.47
C GLN A 326 -21.49 -7.46 -10.58
N GLU A 327 -21.50 -8.79 -10.64
CA GLU A 327 -20.75 -9.55 -11.64
C GLU A 327 -21.20 -9.28 -13.09
N SER A 328 -22.51 -9.13 -13.32
CA SER A 328 -23.09 -8.93 -14.66
C SER A 328 -22.65 -7.65 -15.36
N LYS A 329 -22.11 -6.68 -14.62
CA LYS A 329 -21.60 -5.40 -15.14
C LYS A 329 -20.08 -5.31 -15.14
N ASP A 330 -19.40 -6.37 -14.72
CA ASP A 330 -17.95 -6.43 -14.63
C ASP A 330 -17.41 -7.32 -15.75
N SER A 331 -17.25 -6.73 -16.95
CA SER A 331 -16.72 -7.48 -18.09
C SER A 331 -15.26 -7.87 -17.83
N SER A 332 -14.99 -9.18 -17.95
CA SER A 332 -13.61 -9.66 -18.06
C SER A 332 -13.05 -9.25 -19.43
N HIS A 333 -11.82 -8.75 -19.47
CA HIS A 333 -11.08 -8.74 -20.73
C HIS A 333 -10.79 -10.20 -21.11
N GLN A 334 -11.49 -10.68 -22.16
CA GLN A 334 -11.08 -11.87 -22.92
C GLN A 334 -9.92 -11.53 -23.82
#